data_8b076f7537da7658a30d3eb34790abcd
#
_entry.id   8b076f7537da7658a30d3eb34790abcd
#
_cell.length_a   1.000
_cell.length_b   1.000
_cell.length_c   1.000
_cell.angle_alpha   90.00
_cell.angle_beta   90.00
_cell.angle_gamma   90.00
#
_symmetry.space_group_name_H-M   'P 1'
#
loop_
_entity.id
_entity.type
_entity.pdbx_description
1 polymer ?
#
loop_
_entity_poly.entity_id
_entity_poly.type
_entity_poly.pdbx_seq_one_letter_code
_entity_poly.pdbx_strand_id
1 'polypeptide(L)'
;MALIGAASATGFAARESSGTPAARSAFDQGEAAARAGKLDEAVAAFRRAIAADPGFVDAHQRLIEITERQQLQDAQSTSLLRLKRQYEQWAREHPTRAVYQMALGLLSKDPDQAEAHYRKALALDASSARAHYLLARSADARGDWDAQRKHLKAAVENNPDEPRYLLRYAVAHLKSDPDRFRTLALQVVARFPTSPSAAEALYNVADASSDVERRGYLDRLRASYPVDRFTYSASAMNMLYADLTEPSDALALARDMARALPTAAFWRPRVTAQEAMTRAKTLIGGGQCDEALGLLEKTPPPSGNHGTTWTLLKAEAAAGAGNRERAYKTLVESAAASPDARVDAALAKYAANLGKTSYDVDADVWSMRDARATPAAAFTLPSLRDGAPVQLADFRGRVVLLAFWYPT
;
A
#
# COMPACT_ATOMS: atom_id res chain seq x y z
N MET A 1 -63.68 -27.03 17.65
CA MET A 1 -62.32 -27.52 17.86
C MET A 1 -61.35 -26.44 17.40
N ALA A 2 -60.76 -25.75 18.34
CA ALA A 2 -59.82 -24.67 18.09
C ALA A 2 -58.39 -25.25 18.15
N LEU A 3 -57.66 -25.14 17.05
CA LEU A 3 -56.20 -25.46 16.99
C LEU A 3 -55.44 -24.24 17.47
N ILE A 4 -54.85 -24.35 18.63
CA ILE A 4 -53.87 -23.39 19.17
C ILE A 4 -52.55 -23.67 18.47
N GLY A 5 -52.17 -22.78 17.54
CA GLY A 5 -50.84 -22.75 16.94
C GLY A 5 -49.85 -22.20 17.94
N ALA A 6 -48.88 -23.03 18.37
CA ALA A 6 -47.71 -22.60 19.14
C ALA A 6 -46.84 -21.70 18.27
N ALA A 7 -46.80 -20.41 18.55
CA ALA A 7 -45.81 -19.49 17.99
C ALA A 7 -44.45 -19.82 18.61
N SER A 8 -43.59 -20.46 17.83
CA SER A 8 -42.17 -20.62 18.16
C SER A 8 -41.55 -19.22 18.24
N ALA A 9 -41.20 -18.78 19.44
CA ALA A 9 -40.36 -17.60 19.64
C ALA A 9 -38.95 -17.93 19.16
N THR A 10 -38.72 -17.78 17.87
CA THR A 10 -37.38 -17.67 17.33
C THR A 10 -36.78 -16.36 17.85
N GLY A 11 -35.92 -16.47 18.84
CA GLY A 11 -35.15 -15.34 19.33
C GLY A 11 -34.48 -14.65 18.15
N PHE A 12 -34.90 -13.42 17.88
CA PHE A 12 -34.16 -12.54 16.99
C PHE A 12 -32.78 -12.34 17.62
N ALA A 13 -31.75 -13.01 17.08
CA ALA A 13 -30.39 -12.65 17.33
C ALA A 13 -30.27 -11.14 16.97
N ALA A 14 -29.89 -10.34 17.94
CA ALA A 14 -29.78 -8.90 17.73
C ALA A 14 -28.70 -8.69 16.67
N ARG A 15 -29.11 -8.32 15.45
CA ARG A 15 -28.20 -7.89 14.38
C ARG A 15 -27.24 -6.85 14.95
N GLU A 16 -25.97 -6.87 14.48
CA GLU A 16 -25.05 -5.79 14.75
C GLU A 16 -25.76 -4.46 14.56
N SER A 17 -25.84 -3.65 15.62
CA SER A 17 -26.54 -2.38 15.54
C SER A 17 -25.69 -1.39 14.75
N SER A 18 -26.31 -0.72 13.79
CA SER A 18 -25.72 0.44 13.12
C SER A 18 -25.85 1.72 13.96
N GLY A 19 -26.33 1.60 15.20
CA GLY A 19 -26.55 2.69 16.15
C GLY A 19 -27.94 3.33 16.03
N THR A 20 -28.60 3.56 17.19
CA THR A 20 -29.79 4.42 17.26
C THR A 20 -29.42 5.85 16.80
N PRO A 21 -30.41 6.71 16.40
CA PRO A 21 -30.10 8.09 16.03
C PRO A 21 -29.32 8.87 17.08
N ALA A 22 -29.59 8.65 18.38
CA ALA A 22 -28.86 9.28 19.48
C ALA A 22 -27.42 8.74 19.56
N ALA A 23 -27.22 7.44 19.40
CA ALA A 23 -25.90 6.82 19.40
C ALA A 23 -25.06 7.29 18.20
N ARG A 24 -25.64 7.41 17.01
CA ARG A 24 -24.97 7.95 15.82
C ARG A 24 -24.55 9.40 16.00
N SER A 25 -25.46 10.26 16.52
CA SER A 25 -25.11 11.66 16.80
C SER A 25 -23.91 11.78 17.75
N ALA A 26 -23.89 10.97 18.82
CA ALA A 26 -22.77 10.94 19.73
C ALA A 26 -21.49 10.37 19.08
N PHE A 27 -21.62 9.37 18.21
CA PHE A 27 -20.52 8.79 17.45
C PHE A 27 -19.89 9.82 16.49
N ASP A 28 -20.71 10.57 15.75
CA ASP A 28 -20.24 11.61 14.81
C ASP A 28 -19.50 12.74 15.54
N GLN A 29 -19.95 13.11 16.75
CA GLN A 29 -19.22 14.04 17.62
C GLN A 29 -17.86 13.46 18.02
N GLY A 30 -17.78 12.18 18.34
CA GLY A 30 -16.55 11.47 18.64
C GLY A 30 -15.57 11.48 17.45
N GLU A 31 -16.07 11.21 16.25
CA GLU A 31 -15.28 11.27 15.02
C GLU A 31 -14.75 12.68 14.72
N ALA A 32 -15.58 13.71 14.94
CA ALA A 32 -15.17 15.10 14.77
C ALA A 32 -14.07 15.49 15.78
N ALA A 33 -14.22 15.11 17.04
CA ALA A 33 -13.23 15.34 18.10
C ALA A 33 -11.91 14.58 17.79
N ALA A 34 -11.98 13.33 17.35
CA ALA A 34 -10.83 12.52 16.99
C ALA A 34 -10.03 13.12 15.82
N ARG A 35 -10.72 13.65 14.80
CA ARG A 35 -10.08 14.37 13.67
C ARG A 35 -9.42 15.68 14.13
N ALA A 36 -10.01 16.36 15.12
CA ALA A 36 -9.43 17.58 15.72
C ALA A 36 -8.28 17.30 16.70
N GLY A 37 -7.91 16.03 16.92
CA GLY A 37 -6.87 15.63 17.87
C GLY A 37 -7.29 15.69 19.34
N LYS A 38 -8.57 15.94 19.63
CA LYS A 38 -9.14 16.08 20.97
C LYS A 38 -9.56 14.71 21.52
N LEU A 39 -8.57 13.89 21.91
CA LEU A 39 -8.80 12.47 22.20
C LEU A 39 -9.71 12.25 23.41
N ASP A 40 -9.65 13.08 24.45
CA ASP A 40 -10.52 12.97 25.64
C ASP A 40 -11.99 13.25 25.30
N GLU A 41 -12.25 14.28 24.47
CA GLU A 41 -13.59 14.59 23.98
C GLU A 41 -14.11 13.43 23.12
N ALA A 42 -13.26 12.82 22.28
CA ALA A 42 -13.62 11.68 21.45
C ALA A 42 -14.01 10.45 22.29
N VAL A 43 -13.18 10.10 23.30
CA VAL A 43 -13.49 9.00 24.25
C VAL A 43 -14.82 9.23 24.95
N ALA A 44 -15.07 10.46 25.46
CA ALA A 44 -16.32 10.80 26.12
C ALA A 44 -17.52 10.66 25.18
N ALA A 45 -17.39 11.06 23.92
CA ALA A 45 -18.44 10.96 22.91
C ALA A 45 -18.73 9.51 22.51
N PHE A 46 -17.72 8.66 22.28
CA PHE A 46 -17.92 7.24 22.02
C PHE A 46 -18.54 6.49 23.19
N ARG A 47 -18.20 6.86 24.43
CA ARG A 47 -18.89 6.32 25.62
C ARG A 47 -20.36 6.70 25.67
N ARG A 48 -20.73 7.94 25.28
CA ARG A 48 -22.15 8.33 25.15
C ARG A 48 -22.86 7.54 24.06
N ALA A 49 -22.18 7.28 22.94
CA ALA A 49 -22.72 6.44 21.87
C ALA A 49 -23.01 5.02 22.34
N ILE A 50 -22.09 4.40 23.09
CA ILE A 50 -22.27 3.07 23.70
C ILE A 50 -23.38 3.07 24.75
N ALA A 51 -23.50 4.11 25.54
CA ALA A 51 -24.57 4.21 26.53
C ALA A 51 -25.96 4.33 25.88
N ALA A 52 -26.05 5.04 24.74
CA ALA A 52 -27.28 5.17 23.96
C ALA A 52 -27.65 3.91 23.16
N ASP A 53 -26.64 3.14 22.76
CA ASP A 53 -26.81 1.84 22.10
C ASP A 53 -25.65 0.91 22.43
N PRO A 54 -25.80 0.04 23.43
CA PRO A 54 -24.76 -0.91 23.83
C PRO A 54 -24.44 -2.00 22.79
N GLY A 55 -25.21 -2.10 21.71
CA GLY A 55 -24.95 -2.98 20.56
C GLY A 55 -24.21 -2.32 19.41
N PHE A 56 -23.91 -1.02 19.49
CA PHE A 56 -23.29 -0.26 18.41
C PHE A 56 -21.80 -0.59 18.29
N VAL A 57 -21.47 -1.58 17.45
CA VAL A 57 -20.14 -2.17 17.29
C VAL A 57 -19.07 -1.15 16.95
N ASP A 58 -19.37 -0.22 16.05
CA ASP A 58 -18.38 0.80 15.63
C ASP A 58 -17.99 1.73 16.78
N ALA A 59 -18.92 2.07 17.68
CA ALA A 59 -18.61 2.90 18.84
C ALA A 59 -17.67 2.20 19.82
N HIS A 60 -17.82 0.89 20.02
CA HIS A 60 -16.91 0.09 20.84
C HIS A 60 -15.52 0.03 20.24
N GLN A 61 -15.42 -0.20 18.93
CA GLN A 61 -14.15 -0.23 18.23
C GLN A 61 -13.43 1.11 18.31
N ARG A 62 -14.13 2.19 18.00
CA ARG A 62 -13.53 3.54 18.02
C ARG A 62 -13.09 3.95 19.41
N LEU A 63 -13.86 3.58 20.45
CA LEU A 63 -13.43 3.78 21.83
C LEU A 63 -12.09 3.11 22.12
N ILE A 64 -11.92 1.86 21.68
CA ILE A 64 -10.67 1.10 21.87
C ILE A 64 -9.53 1.79 21.10
N GLU A 65 -9.70 2.05 19.81
CA GLU A 65 -8.68 2.68 18.94
C GLU A 65 -8.22 4.04 19.47
N ILE A 66 -9.15 4.87 19.94
CA ILE A 66 -8.79 6.20 20.50
C ILE A 66 -8.09 6.07 21.86
N THR A 67 -8.50 5.09 22.67
CA THR A 67 -7.83 4.81 23.94
C THR A 67 -6.41 4.27 23.73
N GLU A 68 -6.20 3.45 22.71
CA GLU A 68 -4.85 3.01 22.29
C GLU A 68 -3.99 4.19 21.86
N ARG A 69 -4.55 5.09 21.05
CA ARG A 69 -3.85 6.30 20.62
C ARG A 69 -3.48 7.21 21.80
N GLN A 70 -4.36 7.37 22.80
CA GLN A 70 -4.04 8.10 24.04
C GLN A 70 -2.87 7.45 24.78
N GLN A 71 -2.87 6.12 24.90
CA GLN A 71 -1.81 5.40 25.58
C GLN A 71 -0.46 5.49 24.86
N LEU A 72 -0.45 5.56 23.51
CA LEU A 72 0.77 5.81 22.75
C LEU A 72 1.36 7.21 22.99
N GLN A 73 0.52 8.19 23.34
CA GLN A 73 0.97 9.54 23.70
C GLN A 73 1.46 9.65 25.16
N ASP A 74 0.96 8.79 26.04
CA ASP A 74 1.35 8.68 27.43
C ASP A 74 1.61 7.22 27.81
N ALA A 75 2.87 6.81 27.74
CA ALA A 75 3.30 5.45 28.04
C ALA A 75 3.01 4.99 29.48
N GLN A 76 2.81 5.94 30.42
CA GLN A 76 2.46 5.64 31.81
C GLN A 76 0.94 5.52 32.02
N SER A 77 0.14 5.82 31.01
CA SER A 77 -1.31 5.72 31.07
C SER A 77 -1.77 4.28 31.32
N THR A 78 -2.73 4.14 32.21
CA THR A 78 -3.42 2.87 32.47
C THR A 78 -4.78 2.79 31.81
N SER A 79 -5.05 3.65 30.82
CA SER A 79 -6.37 3.82 30.21
C SER A 79 -6.87 2.52 29.52
N LEU A 80 -6.01 1.83 28.77
CA LEU A 80 -6.36 0.53 28.14
C LEU A 80 -6.64 -0.56 29.18
N LEU A 81 -5.84 -0.62 30.24
CA LEU A 81 -6.06 -1.62 31.31
C LEU A 81 -7.39 -1.38 32.02
N ARG A 82 -7.73 -0.11 32.31
CA ARG A 82 -9.03 0.27 32.87
C ARG A 82 -10.18 -0.08 31.91
N LEU A 83 -10.00 0.22 30.63
CA LEU A 83 -10.99 -0.12 29.61
C LEU A 83 -11.20 -1.63 29.51
N LYS A 84 -10.12 -2.43 29.50
CA LYS A 84 -10.21 -3.91 29.50
C LYS A 84 -11.00 -4.43 30.69
N ARG A 85 -10.69 -3.96 31.90
CA ARG A 85 -11.44 -4.34 33.13
C ARG A 85 -12.93 -3.97 33.04
N GLN A 86 -13.25 -2.83 32.44
CA GLN A 86 -14.65 -2.43 32.20
C GLN A 86 -15.36 -3.40 31.27
N TYR A 87 -14.72 -3.83 30.15
CA TYR A 87 -15.31 -4.83 29.27
C TYR A 87 -15.43 -6.21 29.90
N GLU A 88 -14.46 -6.60 30.75
CA GLU A 88 -14.55 -7.85 31.54
C GLU A 88 -15.75 -7.80 32.50
N GLN A 89 -16.01 -6.66 33.12
CA GLN A 89 -17.20 -6.48 33.96
C GLN A 89 -18.48 -6.55 33.13
N TRP A 90 -18.58 -5.80 32.04
CA TRP A 90 -19.76 -5.81 31.15
C TRP A 90 -20.04 -7.19 30.59
N ALA A 91 -19.01 -7.95 30.22
CA ALA A 91 -19.19 -9.32 29.73
C ALA A 91 -19.71 -10.29 30.82
N ARG A 92 -19.41 -10.04 32.10
CA ARG A 92 -19.99 -10.81 33.23
C ARG A 92 -21.44 -10.38 33.51
N GLU A 93 -21.74 -9.10 33.46
CA GLU A 93 -23.08 -8.56 33.70
C GLU A 93 -24.05 -8.86 32.55
N HIS A 94 -23.55 -8.93 31.33
CA HIS A 94 -24.32 -9.17 30.11
C HIS A 94 -23.71 -10.29 29.26
N PRO A 95 -23.75 -11.56 29.73
CA PRO A 95 -23.00 -12.68 29.12
C PRO A 95 -23.47 -13.04 27.71
N THR A 96 -24.64 -12.59 27.28
CA THR A 96 -25.21 -12.87 25.94
C THR A 96 -24.86 -11.83 24.90
N ARG A 97 -24.13 -10.76 25.25
CA ARG A 97 -23.77 -9.71 24.31
C ARG A 97 -22.46 -10.00 23.60
N ALA A 98 -22.54 -10.35 22.33
CA ALA A 98 -21.39 -10.68 21.47
C ALA A 98 -20.37 -9.53 21.38
N VAL A 99 -20.82 -8.28 21.35
CA VAL A 99 -19.94 -7.09 21.19
C VAL A 99 -18.92 -6.97 22.33
N TYR A 100 -19.24 -7.39 23.55
CA TYR A 100 -18.27 -7.33 24.64
C TYR A 100 -17.18 -8.39 24.50
N GLN A 101 -17.49 -9.55 23.95
CA GLN A 101 -16.48 -10.55 23.60
C GLN A 101 -15.57 -10.05 22.47
N MET A 102 -16.14 -9.41 21.42
CA MET A 102 -15.34 -8.80 20.37
C MET A 102 -14.38 -7.73 20.93
N ALA A 103 -14.87 -6.86 21.82
CA ALA A 103 -14.06 -5.82 22.44
C ALA A 103 -12.91 -6.41 23.29
N LEU A 104 -13.15 -7.50 24.04
CA LEU A 104 -12.12 -8.20 24.80
C LEU A 104 -11.05 -8.82 23.88
N GLY A 105 -11.47 -9.34 22.74
CA GLY A 105 -10.55 -9.83 21.71
C GLY A 105 -9.68 -8.71 21.15
N LEU A 106 -10.25 -7.55 20.83
CA LEU A 106 -9.51 -6.37 20.36
C LEU A 106 -8.52 -5.84 21.42
N LEU A 107 -8.85 -5.94 22.70
CA LEU A 107 -8.00 -5.52 23.82
C LEU A 107 -6.98 -6.58 24.27
N SER A 108 -7.00 -7.77 23.65
CA SER A 108 -6.04 -8.81 23.94
C SER A 108 -4.75 -8.62 23.15
N LYS A 109 -3.60 -8.70 23.84
CA LYS A 109 -2.28 -8.68 23.19
C LYS A 109 -1.87 -10.07 22.69
N ASP A 110 -2.50 -11.12 23.20
CA ASP A 110 -2.26 -12.51 22.82
C ASP A 110 -3.21 -12.87 21.68
N PRO A 111 -2.69 -13.24 20.50
CA PRO A 111 -3.51 -13.58 19.33
C PRO A 111 -4.46 -14.76 19.57
N ASP A 112 -4.04 -15.77 20.34
CA ASP A 112 -4.87 -16.95 20.60
C ASP A 112 -6.04 -16.61 21.55
N GLN A 113 -5.79 -15.76 22.55
CA GLN A 113 -6.85 -15.25 23.41
C GLN A 113 -7.81 -14.33 22.63
N ALA A 114 -7.29 -13.49 21.75
CA ALA A 114 -8.11 -12.62 20.89
C ALA A 114 -9.07 -13.48 20.05
N GLU A 115 -8.54 -14.52 19.40
CA GLU A 115 -9.34 -15.41 18.58
C GLU A 115 -10.37 -16.20 19.39
N ALA A 116 -10.00 -16.67 20.59
CA ALA A 116 -10.95 -17.35 21.49
C ALA A 116 -12.13 -16.43 21.85
N HIS A 117 -11.89 -15.14 22.06
CA HIS A 117 -12.94 -14.15 22.27
C HIS A 117 -13.80 -13.93 21.01
N TYR A 118 -13.22 -13.85 19.81
CA TYR A 118 -13.98 -13.71 18.56
C TYR A 118 -14.86 -14.95 18.30
N ARG A 119 -14.36 -16.17 18.58
CA ARG A 119 -15.16 -17.40 18.51
C ARG A 119 -16.33 -17.39 19.51
N LYS A 120 -16.11 -16.89 20.74
CA LYS A 120 -17.19 -16.72 21.72
C LYS A 120 -18.22 -15.70 21.22
N ALA A 121 -17.79 -14.63 20.58
CA ALA A 121 -18.72 -13.66 19.98
C ALA A 121 -19.59 -14.32 18.92
N LEU A 122 -19.04 -15.15 18.02
CA LEU A 122 -19.80 -15.92 17.03
C LEU A 122 -20.73 -16.98 17.64
N ALA A 123 -20.35 -17.56 18.78
CA ALA A 123 -21.22 -18.50 19.49
C ALA A 123 -22.44 -17.78 20.07
N LEU A 124 -22.33 -16.50 20.40
CA LEU A 124 -23.43 -15.66 20.89
C LEU A 124 -24.26 -15.03 19.76
N ASP A 125 -23.61 -14.68 18.66
CA ASP A 125 -24.23 -14.12 17.45
C ASP A 125 -23.53 -14.68 16.21
N ALA A 126 -24.06 -15.75 15.65
CA ALA A 126 -23.52 -16.39 14.46
C ALA A 126 -23.61 -15.52 13.19
N SER A 127 -24.41 -14.45 13.21
CA SER A 127 -24.56 -13.49 12.12
C SER A 127 -23.64 -12.26 12.26
N SER A 128 -22.79 -12.19 13.30
CA SER A 128 -21.89 -11.08 13.49
C SER A 128 -20.87 -10.98 12.37
N ALA A 129 -21.13 -10.10 11.41
CA ALA A 129 -20.22 -9.81 10.30
C ALA A 129 -18.84 -9.34 10.81
N ARG A 130 -18.84 -8.57 11.90
CA ARG A 130 -17.64 -8.06 12.51
C ARG A 130 -16.79 -9.17 13.14
N ALA A 131 -17.39 -10.10 13.87
CA ALA A 131 -16.68 -11.23 14.46
C ALA A 131 -16.06 -12.13 13.37
N HIS A 132 -16.79 -12.35 12.27
CA HIS A 132 -16.26 -13.03 11.08
C HIS A 132 -15.07 -12.28 10.50
N TYR A 133 -15.16 -10.98 10.33
CA TYR A 133 -14.04 -10.17 9.83
C TYR A 133 -12.80 -10.24 10.73
N LEU A 134 -12.96 -10.21 12.05
CA LEU A 134 -11.86 -10.32 13.01
C LEU A 134 -11.21 -11.71 12.98
N LEU A 135 -12.00 -12.79 12.86
CA LEU A 135 -11.48 -14.14 12.66
C LEU A 135 -10.75 -14.32 11.33
N ALA A 136 -11.22 -13.66 10.28
CA ALA A 136 -10.50 -13.64 9.00
C ALA A 136 -9.12 -13.01 9.13
N ARG A 137 -9.00 -11.92 9.89
CA ARG A 137 -7.69 -11.29 10.19
C ARG A 137 -6.78 -12.21 11.02
N SER A 138 -7.34 -12.93 11.98
CA SER A 138 -6.57 -13.92 12.75
C SER A 138 -6.07 -15.08 11.87
N ALA A 139 -6.91 -15.55 10.94
CA ALA A 139 -6.54 -16.58 9.97
C ALA A 139 -5.45 -16.09 8.99
N ASP A 140 -5.56 -14.86 8.51
CA ASP A 140 -4.55 -14.19 7.67
C ASP A 140 -3.17 -14.17 8.34
N ALA A 141 -3.13 -13.72 9.60
CA ALA A 141 -1.89 -13.66 10.38
C ALA A 141 -1.20 -15.03 10.60
N ARG A 142 -1.96 -16.13 10.49
CA ARG A 142 -1.44 -17.51 10.56
C ARG A 142 -1.18 -18.14 9.19
N GLY A 143 -1.47 -17.43 8.09
CA GLY A 143 -1.39 -17.99 6.75
C GLY A 143 -2.48 -19.04 6.43
N ASP A 144 -3.57 -19.07 7.20
CA ASP A 144 -4.73 -19.92 6.91
C ASP A 144 -5.68 -19.24 5.94
N TRP A 145 -5.29 -19.29 4.66
CA TRP A 145 -5.99 -18.61 3.58
C TRP A 145 -7.41 -19.13 3.33
N ASP A 146 -7.67 -20.39 3.64
CA ASP A 146 -9.01 -20.98 3.46
C ASP A 146 -9.96 -20.51 4.54
N ALA A 147 -9.53 -20.53 5.80
CA ALA A 147 -10.30 -19.95 6.89
C ALA A 147 -10.53 -18.44 6.70
N GLN A 148 -9.51 -17.71 6.24
CA GLN A 148 -9.61 -16.28 5.92
C GLN A 148 -10.74 -16.04 4.91
N ARG A 149 -10.71 -16.72 3.74
CA ARG A 149 -11.73 -16.57 2.70
C ARG A 149 -13.12 -16.96 3.17
N LYS A 150 -13.24 -18.06 3.93
CA LYS A 150 -14.49 -18.50 4.51
C LYS A 150 -15.11 -17.44 5.42
N HIS A 151 -14.33 -16.88 6.32
CA HIS A 151 -14.80 -15.87 7.25
C HIS A 151 -15.08 -14.52 6.56
N LEU A 152 -14.27 -14.10 5.56
CA LEU A 152 -14.56 -12.89 4.78
C LEU A 152 -15.85 -13.01 3.97
N LYS A 153 -16.09 -14.19 3.36
CA LYS A 153 -17.35 -14.46 2.69
C LYS A 153 -18.53 -14.29 3.62
N ALA A 154 -18.48 -14.91 4.82
CA ALA A 154 -19.53 -14.79 5.82
C ALA A 154 -19.71 -13.34 6.30
N ALA A 155 -18.63 -12.56 6.45
CA ALA A 155 -18.73 -11.13 6.79
C ALA A 155 -19.49 -10.34 5.73
N VAL A 156 -19.22 -10.58 4.42
CA VAL A 156 -19.95 -9.95 3.31
C VAL A 156 -21.41 -10.37 3.26
N GLU A 157 -21.72 -11.65 3.49
CA GLU A 157 -23.09 -12.17 3.46
C GLU A 157 -23.95 -11.60 4.61
N ASN A 158 -23.36 -11.42 5.78
CA ASN A 158 -24.05 -10.89 6.95
C ASN A 158 -24.16 -9.35 6.97
N ASN A 159 -23.21 -8.64 6.36
CA ASN A 159 -23.29 -7.18 6.18
C ASN A 159 -22.78 -6.79 4.79
N PRO A 160 -23.65 -6.88 3.76
CA PRO A 160 -23.27 -6.60 2.39
C PRO A 160 -23.03 -5.10 2.10
N ASP A 161 -23.41 -4.22 3.01
CA ASP A 161 -23.32 -2.77 2.82
C ASP A 161 -22.04 -2.17 3.43
N GLU A 162 -21.17 -3.00 4.02
CA GLU A 162 -19.85 -2.59 4.47
C GLU A 162 -18.80 -2.83 3.37
N PRO A 163 -18.33 -1.78 2.67
CA PRO A 163 -17.44 -1.93 1.52
C PRO A 163 -16.10 -2.58 1.86
N ARG A 164 -15.63 -2.45 3.11
CA ARG A 164 -14.37 -3.02 3.59
C ARG A 164 -14.40 -4.55 3.55
N TYR A 165 -15.54 -5.16 3.89
CA TYR A 165 -15.63 -6.62 3.89
C TYR A 165 -15.52 -7.19 2.47
N LEU A 166 -16.24 -6.58 1.52
CA LEU A 166 -16.17 -6.99 0.11
C LEU A 166 -14.77 -6.76 -0.46
N LEU A 167 -14.13 -5.63 -0.13
CA LEU A 167 -12.75 -5.36 -0.55
C LEU A 167 -11.76 -6.40 0.00
N ARG A 168 -11.81 -6.69 1.31
CA ARG A 168 -10.91 -7.70 1.91
C ARG A 168 -11.17 -9.10 1.34
N TYR A 169 -12.42 -9.43 1.06
CA TYR A 169 -12.76 -10.67 0.39
C TYR A 169 -12.19 -10.72 -1.04
N ALA A 170 -12.25 -9.62 -1.79
CA ALA A 170 -11.59 -9.52 -3.09
C ALA A 170 -10.08 -9.76 -2.97
N VAL A 171 -9.39 -9.02 -2.09
CA VAL A 171 -7.94 -9.09 -1.91
C VAL A 171 -7.47 -10.48 -1.49
N ALA A 172 -8.26 -11.23 -0.71
CA ALA A 172 -7.96 -12.61 -0.35
C ALA A 172 -7.92 -13.59 -1.55
N HIS A 173 -8.37 -13.16 -2.73
CA HIS A 173 -8.27 -13.91 -3.98
C HIS A 173 -7.11 -13.47 -4.89
N LEU A 174 -6.44 -12.36 -4.58
CA LEU A 174 -5.45 -11.73 -5.47
C LEU A 174 -4.39 -12.70 -6.03
N LYS A 175 -3.85 -13.58 -5.17
CA LYS A 175 -2.81 -14.53 -5.57
C LYS A 175 -3.36 -15.85 -6.11
N SER A 176 -4.51 -16.31 -5.62
CA SER A 176 -5.07 -17.63 -5.92
C SER A 176 -6.05 -17.64 -7.10
N ASP A 177 -6.73 -16.51 -7.35
CA ASP A 177 -7.75 -16.35 -8.39
C ASP A 177 -7.83 -14.86 -8.80
N PRO A 178 -6.88 -14.40 -9.65
CA PRO A 178 -6.81 -13.00 -10.06
C PRO A 178 -8.07 -12.47 -10.75
N ASP A 179 -8.77 -13.31 -11.51
CA ASP A 179 -9.99 -12.92 -12.21
C ASP A 179 -11.14 -12.67 -11.22
N ARG A 180 -11.25 -13.51 -10.22
CA ARG A 180 -12.21 -13.34 -9.13
C ARG A 180 -11.87 -12.10 -8.30
N PHE A 181 -10.60 -11.90 -7.98
CA PHE A 181 -10.15 -10.66 -7.33
C PHE A 181 -10.61 -9.44 -8.10
N ARG A 182 -10.29 -9.36 -9.42
CA ARG A 182 -10.66 -8.23 -10.29
C ARG A 182 -12.18 -8.01 -10.29
N THR A 183 -12.96 -9.06 -10.45
CA THR A 183 -14.42 -9.01 -10.46
C THR A 183 -14.97 -8.42 -9.14
N LEU A 184 -14.54 -8.95 -8.00
CA LEU A 184 -15.01 -8.51 -6.69
C LEU A 184 -14.53 -7.08 -6.36
N ALA A 185 -13.28 -6.74 -6.70
CA ALA A 185 -12.75 -5.40 -6.50
C ALA A 185 -13.51 -4.33 -7.31
N LEU A 186 -13.85 -4.64 -8.57
CA LEU A 186 -14.68 -3.75 -9.39
C LEU A 186 -16.13 -3.66 -8.91
N GLN A 187 -16.66 -4.70 -8.25
CA GLN A 187 -17.96 -4.62 -7.55
C GLN A 187 -17.91 -3.64 -6.38
N VAL A 188 -16.79 -3.55 -5.62
CA VAL A 188 -16.65 -2.51 -4.57
C VAL A 188 -16.77 -1.13 -5.19
N VAL A 189 -16.09 -0.88 -6.31
CA VAL A 189 -16.11 0.41 -7.01
C VAL A 189 -17.51 0.75 -7.54
N ALA A 190 -18.24 -0.23 -8.06
CA ALA A 190 -19.56 -0.03 -8.61
C ALA A 190 -20.63 0.23 -7.51
N ARG A 191 -20.56 -0.53 -6.41
CA ARG A 191 -21.55 -0.44 -5.33
C ARG A 191 -21.29 0.72 -4.36
N PHE A 192 -20.03 1.10 -4.16
CA PHE A 192 -19.62 2.08 -3.15
C PHE A 192 -18.69 3.16 -3.73
N PRO A 193 -19.08 3.86 -4.80
CA PRO A 193 -18.17 4.70 -5.61
C PRO A 193 -17.54 5.86 -4.86
N THR A 194 -18.05 6.26 -3.70
CA THR A 194 -17.52 7.36 -2.89
C THR A 194 -16.75 6.88 -1.65
N SER A 195 -16.62 5.57 -1.45
CA SER A 195 -15.95 5.00 -0.28
C SER A 195 -14.43 4.99 -0.44
N PRO A 196 -13.66 5.09 0.65
CA PRO A 196 -12.20 4.85 0.62
C PRO A 196 -11.84 3.45 0.10
N SER A 197 -12.69 2.46 0.34
CA SER A 197 -12.50 1.09 -0.16
C SER A 197 -12.58 1.00 -1.68
N ALA A 198 -13.34 1.87 -2.34
CA ALA A 198 -13.39 1.89 -3.80
C ALA A 198 -12.10 2.46 -4.42
N ALA A 199 -11.53 3.49 -3.79
CA ALA A 199 -10.21 4.00 -4.21
C ALA A 199 -9.11 2.94 -4.01
N GLU A 200 -9.12 2.23 -2.86
CA GLU A 200 -8.21 1.12 -2.60
C GLU A 200 -8.41 -0.03 -3.60
N ALA A 201 -9.66 -0.39 -3.91
CA ALA A 201 -9.97 -1.44 -4.88
C ALA A 201 -9.41 -1.11 -6.28
N LEU A 202 -9.61 0.12 -6.77
CA LEU A 202 -9.05 0.56 -8.05
C LEU A 202 -7.52 0.57 -8.04
N TYR A 203 -6.91 0.99 -6.95
CA TYR A 203 -5.45 0.96 -6.80
C TYR A 203 -4.92 -0.48 -6.90
N ASN A 204 -5.52 -1.42 -6.15
CA ASN A 204 -5.11 -2.81 -6.17
C ASN A 204 -5.33 -3.47 -7.53
N VAL A 205 -6.41 -3.11 -8.25
CA VAL A 205 -6.65 -3.57 -9.63
C VAL A 205 -5.60 -2.99 -10.58
N ALA A 206 -5.26 -1.71 -10.45
CA ALA A 206 -4.21 -1.08 -11.25
C ALA A 206 -2.85 -1.77 -11.03
N ASP A 207 -2.49 -2.02 -9.76
CA ASP A 207 -1.23 -2.67 -9.38
C ASP A 207 -1.11 -4.10 -9.94
N ALA A 208 -2.22 -4.84 -9.97
CA ALA A 208 -2.30 -6.20 -10.48
C ALA A 208 -2.51 -6.30 -12.02
N SER A 209 -2.60 -5.18 -12.73
CA SER A 209 -2.90 -5.13 -14.18
C SER A 209 -1.64 -4.96 -15.03
N SER A 210 -1.73 -5.36 -16.32
CA SER A 210 -0.73 -5.01 -17.32
C SER A 210 -0.62 -3.49 -17.51
N ASP A 211 0.51 -3.00 -18.03
CA ASP A 211 0.78 -1.56 -18.18
C ASP A 211 -0.32 -0.82 -18.96
N VAL A 212 -0.88 -1.45 -19.98
CA VAL A 212 -1.94 -0.85 -20.82
C VAL A 212 -3.24 -0.68 -20.03
N GLU A 213 -3.66 -1.71 -19.29
CA GLU A 213 -4.89 -1.67 -18.48
C GLU A 213 -4.72 -0.78 -17.24
N ARG A 214 -3.53 -0.84 -16.61
CA ARG A 214 -3.15 -0.04 -15.44
C ARG A 214 -3.44 1.42 -15.65
N ARG A 215 -3.03 1.96 -16.79
CA ARG A 215 -3.22 3.38 -17.10
C ARG A 215 -4.68 3.81 -16.98
N GLY A 216 -5.62 3.02 -17.51
CA GLY A 216 -7.05 3.34 -17.42
C GLY A 216 -7.58 3.40 -15.99
N TYR A 217 -7.10 2.51 -15.11
CA TYR A 217 -7.48 2.53 -13.68
C TYR A 217 -6.87 3.70 -12.94
N LEU A 218 -5.61 4.05 -13.23
CA LEU A 218 -4.93 5.20 -12.63
C LEU A 218 -5.57 6.54 -13.05
N ASP A 219 -5.94 6.67 -14.31
CA ASP A 219 -6.66 7.85 -14.82
C ASP A 219 -8.05 7.97 -14.17
N ARG A 220 -8.75 6.85 -13.94
CA ARG A 220 -10.02 6.84 -13.21
C ARG A 220 -9.84 7.24 -11.73
N LEU A 221 -8.78 6.77 -11.07
CA LEU A 221 -8.43 7.20 -9.72
C LEU A 221 -8.21 8.71 -9.66
N ARG A 222 -7.40 9.24 -10.58
CA ARG A 222 -7.13 10.68 -10.69
C ARG A 222 -8.40 11.51 -10.86
N ALA A 223 -9.32 11.05 -11.70
CA ALA A 223 -10.55 11.78 -12.00
C ALA A 223 -11.60 11.71 -10.89
N SER A 224 -11.70 10.59 -10.16
CA SER A 224 -12.83 10.32 -9.26
C SER A 224 -12.50 10.44 -7.77
N TYR A 225 -11.22 10.34 -7.39
CA TYR A 225 -10.80 10.27 -5.99
C TYR A 225 -9.71 11.31 -5.70
N PRO A 226 -10.07 12.49 -5.17
CA PRO A 226 -9.11 13.54 -4.83
C PRO A 226 -8.00 13.07 -3.87
N VAL A 227 -6.75 13.38 -4.18
CA VAL A 227 -5.55 12.87 -3.48
C VAL A 227 -5.40 13.39 -2.04
N ASP A 228 -6.00 14.52 -1.73
CA ASP A 228 -6.05 15.12 -0.39
C ASP A 228 -7.05 14.41 0.55
N ARG A 229 -7.94 13.57 -0.01
CA ARG A 229 -8.98 12.85 0.73
C ARG A 229 -8.78 11.33 0.72
N PHE A 230 -8.13 10.78 -0.30
CA PHE A 230 -7.99 9.35 -0.50
C PHE A 230 -6.51 8.95 -0.57
N THR A 231 -6.01 8.27 0.45
CA THR A 231 -4.60 7.86 0.55
C THR A 231 -4.14 7.03 -0.66
N TYR A 232 -4.97 6.11 -1.14
CA TYR A 232 -4.63 5.26 -2.29
C TYR A 232 -4.55 6.04 -3.60
N SER A 233 -5.26 7.17 -3.72
CA SER A 233 -5.10 8.05 -4.87
C SER A 233 -3.74 8.72 -4.91
N ALA A 234 -3.19 9.11 -3.76
CA ALA A 234 -1.82 9.65 -3.69
C ALA A 234 -0.78 8.58 -4.10
N SER A 235 -0.96 7.32 -3.64
CA SER A 235 -0.13 6.19 -4.06
C SER A 235 -0.25 5.90 -5.55
N ALA A 236 -1.47 5.94 -6.10
CA ALA A 236 -1.74 5.76 -7.52
C ALA A 236 -1.06 6.84 -8.38
N MET A 237 -0.99 8.10 -7.91
CA MET A 237 -0.29 9.15 -8.63
C MET A 237 1.24 8.96 -8.64
N ASN A 238 1.81 8.30 -7.62
CA ASN A 238 3.21 7.89 -7.68
C ASN A 238 3.44 6.79 -8.74
N MET A 239 2.54 5.83 -8.84
CA MET A 239 2.58 4.79 -9.87
C MET A 239 2.41 5.40 -11.26
N LEU A 240 1.40 6.26 -11.45
CA LEU A 240 1.19 6.98 -12.70
C LEU A 240 2.41 7.80 -13.12
N TYR A 241 3.02 8.52 -12.16
CA TYR A 241 4.23 9.29 -12.44
C TYR A 241 5.38 8.38 -12.92
N ALA A 242 5.58 7.23 -12.30
CA ALA A 242 6.63 6.29 -12.69
C ALA A 242 6.42 5.71 -14.10
N ASP A 243 5.16 5.55 -14.54
CA ASP A 243 4.80 5.03 -15.86
C ASP A 243 4.91 6.09 -16.98
N LEU A 244 4.97 7.38 -16.65
CA LEU A 244 5.10 8.45 -17.63
C LEU A 244 6.52 8.52 -18.18
N THR A 245 6.66 8.44 -19.51
CA THR A 245 7.96 8.52 -20.21
C THR A 245 8.23 9.91 -20.77
N GLU A 246 7.17 10.68 -21.11
CA GLU A 246 7.33 12.02 -21.62
C GLU A 246 7.51 13.05 -20.50
N PRO A 247 8.61 13.86 -20.52
CA PRO A 247 8.89 14.83 -19.47
C PRO A 247 7.78 15.87 -19.26
N SER A 248 7.11 16.31 -20.34
CA SER A 248 6.00 17.28 -20.27
C SER A 248 4.80 16.75 -19.48
N ASP A 249 4.43 15.48 -19.71
CA ASP A 249 3.30 14.83 -19.04
C ASP A 249 3.62 14.58 -17.57
N ALA A 250 4.85 14.10 -17.30
CA ALA A 250 5.34 13.91 -15.95
C ALA A 250 5.44 15.24 -15.17
N LEU A 251 5.83 16.33 -15.85
CA LEU A 251 5.84 17.68 -15.28
C LEU A 251 4.43 18.16 -14.91
N ALA A 252 3.47 17.98 -15.81
CA ALA A 252 2.08 18.35 -15.55
C ALA A 252 1.55 17.64 -14.30
N LEU A 253 1.74 16.32 -14.21
CA LEU A 253 1.33 15.54 -13.05
C LEU A 253 2.08 15.98 -11.77
N ALA A 254 3.40 16.15 -11.83
CA ALA A 254 4.20 16.56 -10.68
C ALA A 254 3.77 17.93 -10.12
N ARG A 255 3.45 18.89 -10.99
CA ARG A 255 2.93 20.21 -10.60
C ARG A 255 1.55 20.13 -9.94
N ASP A 256 0.66 19.29 -10.49
CA ASP A 256 -0.66 19.06 -9.90
C ASP A 256 -0.53 18.48 -8.50
N MET A 257 0.32 17.46 -8.32
CA MET A 257 0.54 16.83 -7.03
C MET A 257 1.25 17.74 -6.02
N ALA A 258 2.23 18.54 -6.45
CA ALA A 258 2.89 19.51 -5.57
C ALA A 258 1.92 20.58 -5.03
N ARG A 259 0.89 20.94 -5.81
CA ARG A 259 -0.19 21.85 -5.38
C ARG A 259 -1.19 21.17 -4.45
N ALA A 260 -1.62 19.95 -4.78
CA ALA A 260 -2.62 19.22 -4.02
C ALA A 260 -2.07 18.67 -2.69
N LEU A 261 -0.77 18.35 -2.62
CA LEU A 261 -0.09 17.76 -1.47
C LEU A 261 1.15 18.60 -1.07
N PRO A 262 0.99 19.83 -0.57
CA PRO A 262 2.10 20.75 -0.32
C PRO A 262 3.08 20.25 0.76
N THR A 263 2.64 19.36 1.65
CA THR A 263 3.45 18.74 2.70
C THR A 263 4.24 17.52 2.21
N ALA A 264 3.92 16.97 1.04
CA ALA A 264 4.64 15.85 0.45
C ALA A 264 5.91 16.36 -0.27
N ALA A 265 7.00 16.50 0.49
CA ALA A 265 8.24 17.16 0.08
C ALA A 265 8.85 16.60 -1.20
N PHE A 266 8.60 15.33 -1.54
CA PHE A 266 9.19 14.65 -2.70
C PHE A 266 8.61 15.08 -4.07
N TRP A 267 7.47 15.79 -4.13
CA TRP A 267 6.94 16.28 -5.40
C TRP A 267 7.69 17.49 -5.96
N ARG A 268 8.21 18.38 -5.11
CA ARG A 268 8.96 19.57 -5.54
C ARG A 268 10.24 19.22 -6.32
N PRO A 269 11.12 18.32 -5.85
CA PRO A 269 12.28 17.88 -6.64
C PRO A 269 11.89 17.25 -7.99
N ARG A 270 10.75 16.53 -8.05
CA ARG A 270 10.23 15.97 -9.30
C ARG A 270 9.84 17.06 -10.28
N VAL A 271 9.18 18.12 -9.82
CA VAL A 271 8.87 19.29 -10.66
C VAL A 271 10.15 19.87 -11.24
N THR A 272 11.17 20.17 -10.40
CA THR A 272 12.45 20.72 -10.85
C THR A 272 13.13 19.84 -11.89
N ALA A 273 13.20 18.53 -11.65
CA ALA A 273 13.81 17.61 -12.60
C ALA A 273 13.06 17.57 -13.95
N GLN A 274 11.71 17.50 -13.91
CA GLN A 274 10.91 17.45 -15.14
C GLN A 274 10.92 18.78 -15.90
N GLU A 275 11.01 19.92 -15.23
CA GLU A 275 11.21 21.24 -15.87
C GLU A 275 12.53 21.26 -16.63
N ALA A 276 13.62 20.80 -16.00
CA ALA A 276 14.92 20.72 -16.65
C ALA A 276 14.90 19.76 -17.86
N MET A 277 14.27 18.59 -17.73
CA MET A 277 14.18 17.63 -18.84
C MET A 277 13.34 18.15 -20.00
N THR A 278 12.19 18.77 -19.71
CA THR A 278 11.32 19.38 -20.73
C THR A 278 12.05 20.50 -21.47
N ARG A 279 12.76 21.36 -20.73
CA ARG A 279 13.56 22.44 -21.30
C ARG A 279 14.72 21.92 -22.13
N ALA A 280 15.45 20.91 -21.60
CA ALA A 280 16.56 20.27 -22.32
C ALA A 280 16.10 19.64 -23.64
N LYS A 281 14.97 18.94 -23.66
CA LYS A 281 14.37 18.37 -24.88
C LYS A 281 14.07 19.45 -25.93
N THR A 282 13.54 20.60 -25.50
CA THR A 282 13.28 21.76 -26.40
C THR A 282 14.58 22.33 -26.95
N LEU A 283 15.60 22.53 -26.11
CA LEU A 283 16.91 23.05 -26.51
C LEU A 283 17.62 22.12 -27.49
N ILE A 284 17.60 20.82 -27.25
CA ILE A 284 18.16 19.81 -28.17
C ILE A 284 17.47 19.89 -29.53
N GLY A 285 16.13 19.94 -29.55
CA GLY A 285 15.36 20.06 -30.79
C GLY A 285 15.64 21.36 -31.55
N GLY A 286 16.06 22.44 -30.87
CA GLY A 286 16.50 23.73 -31.43
C GLY A 286 17.98 23.79 -31.75
N GLY A 287 18.76 22.70 -31.59
CA GLY A 287 20.21 22.68 -31.84
C GLY A 287 21.07 23.32 -30.76
N GLN A 288 20.48 23.76 -29.64
CA GLN A 288 21.17 24.42 -28.51
C GLN A 288 21.68 23.34 -27.50
N CYS A 289 22.48 22.41 -28.01
CA CYS A 289 22.86 21.20 -27.25
C CYS A 289 23.80 21.48 -26.07
N ASP A 290 24.70 22.46 -26.17
CA ASP A 290 25.58 22.88 -25.07
C ASP A 290 24.77 23.45 -23.90
N GLU A 291 23.77 24.28 -24.20
CA GLU A 291 22.87 24.86 -23.17
C GLU A 291 22.05 23.75 -22.48
N ALA A 292 21.51 22.80 -23.27
CA ALA A 292 20.80 21.63 -22.74
C ALA A 292 21.68 20.79 -21.81
N LEU A 293 22.91 20.50 -22.22
CA LEU A 293 23.88 19.73 -21.43
C LEU A 293 24.20 20.46 -20.12
N GLY A 294 24.50 21.74 -20.16
CA GLY A 294 24.79 22.56 -18.98
C GLY A 294 23.59 22.65 -18.01
N LEU A 295 22.36 22.69 -18.51
CA LEU A 295 21.15 22.66 -17.70
C LEU A 295 21.01 21.31 -16.95
N LEU A 296 21.14 20.19 -17.67
CA LEU A 296 21.05 18.85 -17.09
C LEU A 296 22.18 18.58 -16.06
N GLU A 297 23.37 19.14 -16.25
CA GLU A 297 24.47 18.97 -15.29
C GLU A 297 24.30 19.74 -13.98
N LYS A 298 23.60 20.84 -14.01
CA LYS A 298 23.31 21.68 -12.83
C LYS A 298 22.12 21.20 -12.02
N THR A 299 21.29 20.32 -12.58
CA THR A 299 20.06 19.85 -11.93
C THR A 299 20.26 18.41 -11.42
N PRO A 300 19.88 18.08 -10.19
CA PRO A 300 19.95 16.71 -9.67
C PRO A 300 19.13 15.73 -10.54
N PRO A 301 19.70 14.57 -10.92
CA PRO A 301 18.99 13.59 -11.73
C PRO A 301 17.84 12.95 -10.94
N PRO A 302 16.69 12.67 -11.57
CA PRO A 302 15.63 11.87 -10.98
C PRO A 302 16.04 10.38 -10.92
N SER A 303 15.27 9.58 -10.17
CA SER A 303 15.46 8.13 -10.08
C SER A 303 14.52 7.35 -11.01
N GLY A 304 14.74 6.05 -11.16
CA GLY A 304 13.88 5.12 -11.92
C GLY A 304 13.81 5.45 -13.42
N ASN A 305 12.66 5.24 -14.04
CA ASN A 305 12.43 5.49 -15.47
C ASN A 305 12.79 6.92 -15.91
N HIS A 306 12.56 7.90 -15.04
CA HIS A 306 12.92 9.28 -15.31
C HIS A 306 14.44 9.49 -15.30
N GLY A 307 15.18 8.73 -14.47
CA GLY A 307 16.66 8.72 -14.49
C GLY A 307 17.22 8.20 -15.80
N THR A 308 16.61 7.16 -16.36
CA THR A 308 16.96 6.67 -17.70
C THR A 308 16.70 7.74 -18.77
N THR A 309 15.53 8.37 -18.78
CA THR A 309 15.21 9.44 -19.73
C THR A 309 16.15 10.61 -19.58
N TRP A 310 16.52 10.99 -18.36
CA TRP A 310 17.54 12.00 -18.06
C TRP A 310 18.88 11.65 -18.68
N THR A 311 19.36 10.42 -18.50
CA THR A 311 20.64 9.93 -19.06
C THR A 311 20.62 9.96 -20.58
N LEU A 312 19.51 9.56 -21.21
CA LEU A 312 19.34 9.59 -22.66
C LEU A 312 19.39 11.02 -23.20
N LEU A 313 18.68 11.97 -22.57
CA LEU A 313 18.73 13.38 -22.94
C LEU A 313 20.13 13.99 -22.77
N LYS A 314 20.85 13.60 -21.70
CA LYS A 314 22.23 14.05 -21.46
C LYS A 314 23.19 13.53 -22.51
N ALA A 315 23.05 12.27 -22.92
CA ALA A 315 23.86 11.68 -24.00
C ALA A 315 23.52 12.33 -25.35
N GLU A 316 22.26 12.59 -25.64
CA GLU A 316 21.81 13.26 -26.85
C GLU A 316 22.35 14.70 -26.93
N ALA A 317 22.27 15.46 -25.85
CA ALA A 317 22.82 16.81 -25.76
C ALA A 317 24.34 16.81 -25.97
N ALA A 318 25.06 15.89 -25.34
CA ALA A 318 26.52 15.78 -25.51
C ALA A 318 26.91 15.45 -26.95
N ALA A 319 26.19 14.53 -27.60
CA ALA A 319 26.44 14.18 -29.01
C ALA A 319 26.11 15.34 -29.97
N GLY A 320 25.00 16.05 -29.73
CA GLY A 320 24.61 17.23 -30.52
C GLY A 320 25.58 18.41 -30.36
N ALA A 321 26.23 18.52 -29.19
CA ALA A 321 27.33 19.47 -28.93
C ALA A 321 28.68 19.02 -29.54
N GLY A 322 28.69 17.96 -30.34
CA GLY A 322 29.90 17.43 -31.01
C GLY A 322 30.73 16.46 -30.17
N ASN A 323 30.36 16.21 -28.91
CA ASN A 323 31.12 15.33 -28.03
C ASN A 323 30.53 13.92 -27.95
N ARG A 324 30.75 13.12 -29.01
CA ARG A 324 30.22 11.74 -29.12
C ARG A 324 30.83 10.78 -28.10
N GLU A 325 32.10 10.97 -27.74
CA GLU A 325 32.75 10.16 -26.72
C GLU A 325 32.10 10.33 -25.33
N ARG A 326 31.80 11.56 -24.98
CA ARG A 326 31.06 11.87 -23.74
C ARG A 326 29.67 11.26 -23.72
N ALA A 327 28.92 11.32 -24.84
CA ALA A 327 27.65 10.69 -24.98
C ALA A 327 27.73 9.17 -24.74
N TYR A 328 28.71 8.51 -25.40
CA TYR A 328 28.96 7.09 -25.23
C TYR A 328 29.33 6.74 -23.77
N LYS A 329 30.27 7.47 -23.18
CA LYS A 329 30.70 7.24 -21.79
C LYS A 329 29.55 7.38 -20.79
N THR A 330 28.68 8.37 -20.97
CA THR A 330 27.47 8.57 -20.14
C THR A 330 26.56 7.35 -20.18
N LEU A 331 26.39 6.73 -21.35
CA LEU A 331 25.57 5.53 -21.51
C LEU A 331 26.24 4.27 -20.95
N VAL A 332 27.59 4.11 -21.13
CA VAL A 332 28.36 3.02 -20.50
C VAL A 332 28.22 3.07 -18.98
N GLU A 333 28.33 4.26 -18.38
CA GLU A 333 28.17 4.46 -16.94
C GLU A 333 26.76 4.05 -16.45
N SER A 334 25.73 4.34 -17.24
CA SER A 334 24.34 3.96 -16.94
C SER A 334 24.12 2.45 -17.09
N ALA A 335 24.57 1.84 -18.19
CA ALA A 335 24.46 0.40 -18.45
C ALA A 335 25.22 -0.43 -17.42
N ALA A 336 26.37 0.07 -16.94
CA ALA A 336 27.12 -0.56 -15.87
C ALA A 336 26.39 -0.54 -14.52
N ALA A 337 25.58 0.52 -14.26
CA ALA A 337 24.83 0.67 -13.01
C ALA A 337 23.56 -0.16 -12.98
N SER A 338 22.79 -0.18 -14.07
CA SER A 338 21.51 -0.90 -14.16
C SER A 338 21.17 -1.22 -15.61
N PRO A 339 20.75 -2.45 -15.94
CA PRO A 339 20.28 -2.79 -17.29
C PRO A 339 18.99 -2.01 -17.62
N ASP A 340 18.95 -1.41 -18.83
CA ASP A 340 17.77 -0.76 -19.40
C ASP A 340 17.83 -0.83 -20.93
N ALA A 341 16.87 -1.46 -21.57
CA ALA A 341 16.87 -1.68 -23.02
C ALA A 341 16.96 -0.39 -23.85
N ARG A 342 16.47 0.74 -23.32
CA ARG A 342 16.58 2.06 -23.99
C ARG A 342 18.00 2.58 -23.95
N VAL A 343 18.70 2.36 -22.84
CA VAL A 343 20.13 2.69 -22.70
C VAL A 343 20.95 1.80 -23.63
N ASP A 344 20.67 0.49 -23.68
CA ASP A 344 21.40 -0.45 -24.53
C ASP A 344 21.22 -0.09 -26.03
N ALA A 345 20.01 0.27 -26.44
CA ALA A 345 19.76 0.71 -27.82
C ALA A 345 20.50 2.02 -28.18
N ALA A 346 20.50 3.00 -27.25
CA ALA A 346 21.24 4.24 -27.43
C ALA A 346 22.76 3.99 -27.44
N LEU A 347 23.24 3.14 -26.56
CA LEU A 347 24.65 2.77 -26.44
C LEU A 347 25.15 2.13 -27.75
N ALA A 348 24.41 1.17 -28.32
CA ALA A 348 24.72 0.56 -29.61
C ALA A 348 24.81 1.62 -30.75
N LYS A 349 23.87 2.58 -30.78
CA LYS A 349 23.87 3.68 -31.75
C LYS A 349 25.13 4.54 -31.66
N TYR A 350 25.50 4.96 -30.44
CA TYR A 350 26.66 5.84 -30.26
C TYR A 350 28.01 5.07 -30.39
N ALA A 351 28.02 3.81 -30.03
CA ALA A 351 29.18 2.91 -30.26
C ALA A 351 29.51 2.80 -31.76
N ALA A 352 28.49 2.55 -32.60
CA ALA A 352 28.64 2.49 -34.04
C ALA A 352 29.22 3.78 -34.63
N ASN A 353 28.81 4.95 -34.12
CA ASN A 353 29.33 6.26 -34.53
C ASN A 353 30.82 6.48 -34.13
N LEU A 354 31.34 5.68 -33.21
CA LEU A 354 32.73 5.68 -32.76
C LEU A 354 33.54 4.50 -33.34
N GLY A 355 32.95 3.70 -34.23
CA GLY A 355 33.58 2.51 -34.80
C GLY A 355 33.78 1.35 -33.84
N LYS A 356 33.06 1.35 -32.72
CA LYS A 356 33.09 0.30 -31.69
C LYS A 356 32.15 -0.87 -32.05
N THR A 357 32.60 -2.08 -31.79
CA THR A 357 31.81 -3.30 -31.93
C THR A 357 30.99 -3.59 -30.67
N SER A 358 30.08 -4.55 -30.72
CA SER A 358 29.35 -5.01 -29.53
C SER A 358 30.30 -5.58 -28.46
N TYR A 359 31.37 -6.25 -28.88
CA TYR A 359 32.39 -6.76 -27.96
C TYR A 359 33.10 -5.63 -27.20
N ASP A 360 33.46 -4.52 -27.89
CA ASP A 360 34.05 -3.35 -27.27
C ASP A 360 33.09 -2.70 -26.25
N VAL A 361 31.80 -2.64 -26.56
CA VAL A 361 30.76 -2.15 -25.67
C VAL A 361 30.69 -3.00 -24.40
N ASP A 362 30.61 -4.32 -24.55
CA ASP A 362 30.57 -5.25 -23.41
C ASP A 362 31.84 -5.11 -22.54
N ALA A 363 33.01 -5.02 -23.16
CA ALA A 363 34.27 -4.82 -22.45
C ALA A 363 34.27 -3.50 -21.65
N ASP A 364 33.85 -2.40 -22.25
CA ASP A 364 33.76 -1.10 -21.58
C ASP A 364 32.77 -1.11 -20.40
N VAL A 365 31.57 -1.73 -20.55
CA VAL A 365 30.56 -1.88 -19.50
C VAL A 365 31.12 -2.75 -18.36
N TRP A 366 31.76 -3.88 -18.67
CA TRP A 366 32.35 -4.75 -17.65
C TRP A 366 33.50 -4.07 -16.92
N SER A 367 34.38 -3.38 -17.64
CA SER A 367 35.48 -2.61 -17.03
C SER A 367 34.96 -1.57 -16.03
N MET A 368 33.84 -0.90 -16.38
CA MET A 368 33.19 0.06 -15.49
C MET A 368 32.57 -0.60 -14.24
N ARG A 369 31.99 -1.79 -14.39
CA ARG A 369 31.46 -2.59 -13.27
C ARG A 369 32.55 -3.04 -12.33
N ASP A 370 33.64 -3.55 -12.89
CA ASP A 370 34.83 -4.00 -12.13
C ASP A 370 35.48 -2.86 -11.34
N ALA A 371 35.57 -1.68 -11.95
CA ALA A 371 36.11 -0.50 -11.29
C ALA A 371 35.26 0.00 -10.11
N ARG A 372 33.95 -0.31 -10.12
CA ARG A 372 33.00 0.03 -9.04
C ARG A 372 32.77 -1.12 -8.05
N ALA A 373 33.23 -2.32 -8.38
CA ALA A 373 33.03 -3.48 -7.53
C ALA A 373 33.80 -3.34 -6.20
N THR A 374 33.08 -3.63 -5.11
CA THR A 374 33.70 -3.72 -3.78
C THR A 374 33.80 -5.18 -3.39
N PRO A 375 34.91 -5.61 -2.72
CA PRO A 375 35.00 -6.98 -2.23
C PRO A 375 33.80 -7.31 -1.33
N ALA A 376 33.14 -8.44 -1.59
CA ALA A 376 32.08 -8.92 -0.73
C ALA A 376 32.63 -9.24 0.65
N ALA A 377 31.89 -8.87 1.70
CA ALA A 377 32.23 -9.25 3.07
C ALA A 377 32.28 -10.78 3.19
N ALA A 378 33.32 -11.30 3.84
CA ALA A 378 33.37 -12.72 4.14
C ALA A 378 32.23 -13.12 5.10
N PHE A 379 31.58 -14.22 4.81
CA PHE A 379 30.58 -14.81 5.69
C PHE A 379 30.69 -16.34 5.69
N THR A 380 30.21 -16.94 6.75
CA THR A 380 30.05 -18.40 6.89
C THR A 380 28.60 -18.66 7.27
N LEU A 381 27.93 -19.53 6.55
CA LEU A 381 26.55 -19.94 6.80
C LEU A 381 26.47 -21.48 6.91
N PRO A 382 25.58 -22.03 7.74
CA PRO A 382 25.32 -23.47 7.73
C PRO A 382 24.59 -23.86 6.44
N SER A 383 25.06 -24.92 5.81
CA SER A 383 24.38 -25.54 4.68
C SER A 383 23.00 -26.09 5.14
N LEU A 384 21.93 -25.77 4.41
CA LEU A 384 20.61 -26.32 4.68
C LEU A 384 20.51 -27.83 4.40
N ARG A 385 21.48 -28.41 3.69
CA ARG A 385 21.48 -29.81 3.32
C ARG A 385 22.01 -30.72 4.42
N ASP A 386 23.05 -30.30 5.11
CA ASP A 386 23.82 -31.16 6.05
C ASP A 386 24.35 -30.38 7.27
N GLY A 387 24.05 -29.09 7.38
CA GLY A 387 24.50 -28.25 8.49
C GLY A 387 26.00 -27.88 8.44
N ALA A 388 26.74 -28.33 7.44
CA ALA A 388 28.18 -28.05 7.33
C ALA A 388 28.40 -26.53 7.09
N PRO A 389 29.48 -25.94 7.65
CA PRO A 389 29.79 -24.53 7.40
C PRO A 389 30.22 -24.33 5.94
N VAL A 390 29.57 -23.38 5.26
CA VAL A 390 29.85 -22.96 3.88
C VAL A 390 30.34 -21.53 3.91
N GLN A 391 31.48 -21.26 3.31
CA GLN A 391 32.09 -19.94 3.21
C GLN A 391 31.98 -19.38 1.79
N LEU A 392 31.82 -18.06 1.66
CA LEU A 392 31.85 -17.43 0.33
C LEU A 392 33.14 -17.78 -0.44
N ALA A 393 34.24 -17.94 0.26
CA ALA A 393 35.55 -18.31 -0.31
C ALA A 393 35.55 -19.67 -1.01
N ASP A 394 34.68 -20.61 -0.63
CA ASP A 394 34.58 -21.95 -1.23
C ASP A 394 34.06 -21.92 -2.67
N PHE A 395 33.51 -20.79 -3.09
CA PHE A 395 32.93 -20.59 -4.43
C PHE A 395 33.85 -19.76 -5.36
N ARG A 396 35.12 -19.54 -5.00
CA ARG A 396 36.05 -18.80 -5.86
C ARG A 396 36.13 -19.42 -7.25
N GLY A 397 36.04 -18.57 -8.29
CA GLY A 397 36.01 -18.99 -9.68
C GLY A 397 34.63 -19.49 -10.17
N ARG A 398 33.58 -19.34 -9.36
CA ARG A 398 32.21 -19.67 -9.72
C ARG A 398 31.31 -18.43 -9.62
N VAL A 399 30.24 -18.39 -10.43
CA VAL A 399 29.18 -17.39 -10.28
C VAL A 399 28.35 -17.77 -9.07
N VAL A 400 28.18 -16.82 -8.15
CA VAL A 400 27.37 -17.00 -6.93
C VAL A 400 26.22 -16.01 -6.97
N LEU A 401 24.98 -16.53 -6.88
CA LEU A 401 23.80 -15.72 -6.70
C LEU A 401 23.41 -15.72 -5.21
N LEU A 402 23.45 -14.54 -4.60
CA LEU A 402 22.98 -14.35 -3.22
C LEU A 402 21.55 -13.82 -3.24
N ALA A 403 20.61 -14.60 -2.72
CA ALA A 403 19.23 -14.17 -2.52
C ALA A 403 19.02 -13.89 -1.03
N PHE A 404 18.62 -12.66 -0.70
CA PHE A 404 18.22 -12.28 0.65
C PHE A 404 16.68 -12.24 0.71
N TRP A 405 16.12 -12.97 1.65
CA TRP A 405 14.69 -12.94 1.89
C TRP A 405 14.44 -12.93 3.40
N TYR A 406 13.36 -12.30 3.81
CA TYR A 406 12.88 -12.30 5.19
C TYR A 406 11.37 -12.56 5.18
N PRO A 407 10.86 -13.27 6.19
CA PRO A 407 9.43 -13.48 6.31
C PRO A 407 8.74 -12.11 6.48
N THR A 408 7.76 -11.81 5.63
CA THR A 408 6.91 -10.62 5.70
C THR A 408 5.67 -10.91 6.51
#